data_acb66f9257b01cad5887b8f65c773938
#
_entry.id   acb66f9257b01cad5887b8f65c773938
#
_cell.length_a   1.000
_cell.length_b   1.000
_cell.length_c   1.000
_cell.angle_alpha   90.00
_cell.angle_beta   90.00
_cell.angle_gamma   90.00
#
_symmetry.space_group_name_H-M   'P 1'
#
loop_
_entity.id
_entity.type
_entity.pdbx_description
1 polymer ?
#
loop_
_entity_poly.entity_id
_entity_poly.type
_entity_poly.pdbx_seq_one_letter_code
_entity_poly.pdbx_strand_id
1 'polypeptide(L)'
;MTLRIAIGGFLHESHSFAPCPTTYADFVQPGGFPGLCRGSAMLPAVRGCANAVAGAIAVAEAAGAALVPLAWCIANPAGPVEDAAFERIAALICAELSAALEAGPLDGVYLDLHGAALIVGAIPVTASLDPHANLTLQMVEESDALAPYLTYPHVDMKDAGARAMRLLLDRVARGVPFAKAFRQGAFWIPITSQCTLVDPMAAVMTERAAILARTGAAELAWCFAFPYADFPGCGPALAAYAGTQEAADAAADALLATVHSREGDFQLDVVPAAEAVAAAIREAGPGGPTVI
;
A
#
# COMPACT_ATOMS: atom_id res chain seq x y z
N MET A 1 -15.37 -10.96 24.13
CA MET A 1 -16.21 -10.04 23.31
C MET A 1 -15.78 -10.19 21.86
N THR A 2 -16.71 -10.07 20.92
CA THR A 2 -16.38 -10.08 19.49
C THR A 2 -15.80 -8.72 19.11
N LEU A 3 -14.60 -8.69 18.52
CA LEU A 3 -13.99 -7.45 18.03
C LEU A 3 -14.85 -6.81 16.93
N ARG A 4 -15.01 -5.49 16.95
CA ARG A 4 -15.67 -4.70 15.91
C ARG A 4 -14.63 -3.89 15.15
N ILE A 5 -14.40 -4.27 13.89
CA ILE A 5 -13.38 -3.65 13.02
C ILE A 5 -14.06 -2.92 11.87
N ALA A 6 -13.85 -1.61 11.79
CA ALA A 6 -14.26 -0.82 10.64
C ALA A 6 -13.33 -1.08 9.46
N ILE A 7 -13.89 -1.14 8.25
CA ILE A 7 -13.14 -1.48 7.04
C ILE A 7 -13.58 -0.61 5.86
N GLY A 8 -12.62 -0.01 5.15
CA GLY A 8 -12.87 0.83 3.99
C GLY A 8 -11.62 1.00 3.14
N GLY A 9 -11.64 1.93 2.18
CA GLY A 9 -10.48 2.21 1.37
C GLY A 9 -10.68 3.29 0.30
N PHE A 10 -9.57 3.87 -0.12
CA PHE A 10 -9.46 4.83 -1.20
C PHE A 10 -8.16 4.59 -1.96
N LEU A 11 -8.26 4.14 -3.20
CA LEU A 11 -7.08 3.79 -4.00
C LEU A 11 -7.03 4.62 -5.28
N HIS A 12 -5.90 5.28 -5.47
CA HIS A 12 -5.58 5.95 -6.73
C HIS A 12 -4.08 6.16 -6.85
N GLU A 13 -3.53 5.90 -8.03
CA GLU A 13 -2.16 6.20 -8.40
C GLU A 13 -2.13 7.48 -9.22
N SER A 14 -1.73 8.59 -8.59
CA SER A 14 -1.68 9.91 -9.22
C SER A 14 -0.35 10.14 -9.91
N HIS A 15 -0.41 10.51 -11.20
CA HIS A 15 0.73 10.93 -12.00
C HIS A 15 0.70 12.47 -12.13
N SER A 16 1.64 13.17 -11.49
CA SER A 16 1.65 14.64 -11.43
C SER A 16 1.74 15.33 -12.80
N PHE A 17 2.27 14.65 -13.81
CA PHE A 17 2.44 15.18 -15.16
C PHE A 17 1.38 14.67 -16.16
N ALA A 18 0.39 13.91 -15.72
CA ALA A 18 -0.69 13.46 -16.60
C ALA A 18 -1.64 14.64 -16.91
N PRO A 19 -2.13 14.73 -18.17
CA PRO A 19 -2.88 15.92 -18.63
C PRO A 19 -4.32 16.00 -18.10
N CYS A 20 -4.88 14.88 -17.64
CA CYS A 20 -6.27 14.81 -17.22
C CYS A 20 -6.36 14.49 -15.72
N PRO A 21 -7.02 15.32 -14.90
CA PRO A 21 -7.25 15.01 -13.50
C PRO A 21 -8.21 13.82 -13.36
N THR A 22 -8.19 13.20 -12.18
CA THR A 22 -9.12 12.12 -11.82
C THR A 22 -10.31 12.71 -11.11
N THR A 23 -11.51 12.46 -11.63
CA THR A 23 -12.77 13.00 -11.15
C THR A 23 -13.50 12.03 -10.22
N TYR A 24 -14.53 12.49 -9.53
CA TYR A 24 -15.42 11.62 -8.74
C TYR A 24 -16.08 10.52 -9.59
N ALA A 25 -16.40 10.79 -10.86
CA ALA A 25 -17.03 9.83 -11.76
C ALA A 25 -16.11 8.63 -12.05
N ASP A 26 -14.79 8.82 -12.06
CA ASP A 26 -13.80 7.75 -12.28
C ASP A 26 -13.79 6.74 -11.13
N PHE A 27 -14.10 7.16 -9.91
CA PHE A 27 -14.28 6.27 -8.76
C PHE A 27 -15.65 5.57 -8.75
N VAL A 28 -16.68 6.16 -9.33
CA VAL A 28 -18.01 5.55 -9.44
C VAL A 28 -18.04 4.48 -10.52
N GLN A 29 -17.30 4.67 -11.61
CA GLN A 29 -17.23 3.76 -12.75
C GLN A 29 -15.77 3.49 -13.18
N PRO A 30 -14.98 2.79 -12.36
CA PRO A 30 -13.54 2.58 -12.62
C PRO A 30 -13.23 1.52 -13.70
N GLY A 31 -14.23 1.03 -14.42
CA GLY A 31 -14.03 0.02 -15.45
C GLY A 31 -13.88 -1.40 -14.89
N GLY A 32 -12.66 -1.92 -14.81
CA GLY A 32 -12.39 -3.32 -14.42
C GLY A 32 -12.49 -3.63 -12.92
N PHE A 33 -12.73 -2.63 -12.07
CA PHE A 33 -12.82 -2.77 -10.61
C PHE A 33 -14.25 -2.53 -10.09
N PRO A 34 -14.57 -2.96 -8.86
CA PRO A 34 -15.79 -2.50 -8.21
C PRO A 34 -15.80 -0.97 -8.10
N GLY A 35 -16.91 -0.35 -8.49
CA GLY A 35 -17.09 1.08 -8.31
C GLY A 35 -17.27 1.46 -6.83
N LEU A 36 -17.31 2.78 -6.57
CA LEU A 36 -17.55 3.32 -5.24
C LEU A 36 -18.74 2.61 -4.57
N CYS A 37 -18.47 1.95 -3.46
CA CYS A 37 -19.46 1.22 -2.67
C CYS A 37 -19.32 1.60 -1.19
N ARG A 38 -20.43 1.53 -0.43
CA ARG A 38 -20.45 1.92 0.98
C ARG A 38 -21.48 1.14 1.80
N GLY A 39 -21.33 1.18 3.12
CA GLY A 39 -22.24 0.54 4.06
C GLY A 39 -22.42 -0.93 3.73
N SER A 40 -23.62 -1.47 3.87
CA SER A 40 -23.92 -2.89 3.65
C SER A 40 -23.58 -3.42 2.25
N ALA A 41 -23.51 -2.57 1.24
CA ALA A 41 -23.15 -2.94 -0.13
C ALA A 41 -21.64 -3.16 -0.34
N MET A 42 -20.79 -2.60 0.53
CA MET A 42 -19.34 -2.62 0.36
C MET A 42 -18.77 -4.04 0.45
N LEU A 43 -19.01 -4.77 1.51
CA LEU A 43 -18.43 -6.12 1.70
C LEU A 43 -18.78 -7.11 0.58
N PRO A 44 -20.04 -7.22 0.10
CA PRO A 44 -20.35 -8.06 -1.05
C PRO A 44 -19.60 -7.66 -2.32
N ALA A 45 -19.41 -6.37 -2.54
CA ALA A 45 -18.74 -5.85 -3.75
C ALA A 45 -17.25 -6.20 -3.80
N VAL A 46 -16.54 -6.13 -2.64
CA VAL A 46 -15.08 -6.27 -2.62
C VAL A 46 -14.57 -7.63 -2.15
N ARG A 47 -15.40 -8.48 -1.53
CA ARG A 47 -14.96 -9.77 -0.96
C ARG A 47 -14.30 -10.70 -1.99
N GLY A 48 -14.72 -10.65 -3.24
CA GLY A 48 -14.20 -11.48 -4.32
C GLY A 48 -13.08 -10.82 -5.16
N CYS A 49 -12.78 -9.54 -4.94
CA CYS A 49 -11.79 -8.81 -5.74
C CYS A 49 -10.35 -9.26 -5.45
N ALA A 50 -9.40 -8.84 -6.29
CA ALA A 50 -7.98 -9.12 -6.11
C ALA A 50 -7.29 -8.15 -5.14
N ASN A 51 -7.95 -7.05 -4.77
CA ASN A 51 -7.38 -5.98 -3.93
C ASN A 51 -7.12 -6.44 -2.49
N ALA A 52 -6.34 -5.67 -1.77
CA ALA A 52 -5.89 -5.99 -0.42
C ALA A 52 -7.06 -6.10 0.59
N VAL A 53 -8.12 -5.31 0.41
CA VAL A 53 -9.32 -5.37 1.24
C VAL A 53 -9.92 -6.79 1.35
N ALA A 54 -9.87 -7.58 0.27
CA ALA A 54 -10.39 -8.96 0.30
C ALA A 54 -9.56 -9.87 1.22
N GLY A 55 -8.25 -9.69 1.26
CA GLY A 55 -7.35 -10.41 2.17
C GLY A 55 -7.57 -10.01 3.63
N ALA A 56 -7.78 -8.71 3.88
CA ALA A 56 -8.10 -8.21 5.21
C ALA A 56 -9.44 -8.76 5.73
N ILE A 57 -10.48 -8.79 4.88
CA ILE A 57 -11.77 -9.40 5.21
C ILE A 57 -11.59 -10.86 5.64
N ALA A 58 -10.85 -11.64 4.85
CA ALA A 58 -10.66 -13.06 5.13
C ALA A 58 -10.00 -13.31 6.50
N VAL A 59 -8.99 -12.50 6.86
CA VAL A 59 -8.31 -12.60 8.17
C VAL A 59 -9.23 -12.19 9.31
N ALA A 60 -9.98 -11.09 9.17
CA ALA A 60 -10.89 -10.63 10.20
C ALA A 60 -12.02 -11.63 10.46
N GLU A 61 -12.61 -12.20 9.41
CA GLU A 61 -13.65 -13.24 9.49
C GLU A 61 -13.10 -14.53 10.15
N ALA A 62 -11.90 -14.96 9.78
CA ALA A 62 -11.23 -16.11 10.40
C ALA A 62 -10.95 -15.89 11.89
N ALA A 63 -10.71 -14.64 12.31
CA ALA A 63 -10.55 -14.26 13.71
C ALA A 63 -11.87 -14.07 14.46
N GLY A 64 -13.01 -14.23 13.80
CA GLY A 64 -14.35 -14.03 14.39
C GLY A 64 -14.70 -12.57 14.67
N ALA A 65 -14.03 -11.61 14.01
CA ALA A 65 -14.34 -10.19 14.16
C ALA A 65 -15.62 -9.81 13.40
N ALA A 66 -16.38 -8.89 13.95
CA ALA A 66 -17.50 -8.26 13.28
C ALA A 66 -17.00 -7.10 12.43
N LEU A 67 -17.13 -7.23 11.11
CA LEU A 67 -16.75 -6.18 10.17
C LEU A 67 -17.84 -5.11 10.06
N VAL A 68 -17.42 -3.85 10.17
CA VAL A 68 -18.26 -2.66 10.00
C VAL A 68 -17.81 -1.96 8.71
N PRO A 69 -18.56 -2.13 7.61
CA PRO A 69 -18.18 -1.56 6.32
C PRO A 69 -18.33 -0.05 6.31
N LEU A 70 -17.31 0.66 5.83
CA LEU A 70 -17.31 2.08 5.57
C LEU A 70 -17.64 2.35 4.08
N ALA A 71 -16.81 3.15 3.41
CA ALA A 71 -16.80 3.27 1.96
C ALA A 71 -15.48 2.73 1.40
N TRP A 72 -15.53 2.20 0.19
CA TRP A 72 -14.37 1.72 -0.56
C TRP A 72 -14.50 2.12 -2.02
N CYS A 73 -13.41 2.58 -2.62
CA CYS A 73 -13.34 2.89 -4.05
C CYS A 73 -11.92 2.81 -4.58
N ILE A 74 -11.82 2.66 -5.89
CA ILE A 74 -10.58 2.72 -6.65
C ILE A 74 -10.84 3.45 -7.96
N ALA A 75 -9.85 4.17 -8.49
CA ALA A 75 -9.85 4.63 -9.86
C ALA A 75 -8.57 4.18 -10.57
N ASN A 76 -8.63 4.08 -11.91
CA ASN A 76 -7.45 3.76 -12.70
C ASN A 76 -6.38 4.84 -12.56
N PRO A 77 -5.08 4.51 -12.67
CA PRO A 77 -3.99 5.49 -12.69
C PRO A 77 -4.23 6.60 -13.72
N ALA A 78 -4.16 7.84 -13.28
CA ALA A 78 -4.35 9.03 -14.12
C ALA A 78 -3.71 10.27 -13.47
N GLY A 79 -4.12 11.48 -13.82
CA GLY A 79 -3.66 12.71 -13.18
C GLY A 79 -4.11 12.83 -11.72
N PRO A 80 -3.69 13.90 -11.03
CA PRO A 80 -4.08 14.13 -9.65
C PRO A 80 -5.59 14.10 -9.46
N VAL A 81 -6.03 13.59 -8.32
CA VAL A 81 -7.43 13.58 -7.97
C VAL A 81 -7.89 15.02 -7.72
N GLU A 82 -9.03 15.41 -8.29
CA GLU A 82 -9.65 16.71 -8.01
C GLU A 82 -9.97 16.84 -6.51
N ASP A 83 -9.67 18.00 -5.91
CA ASP A 83 -9.93 18.26 -4.49
C ASP A 83 -11.40 17.96 -4.12
N ALA A 84 -12.34 18.38 -4.97
CA ALA A 84 -13.76 18.13 -4.75
C ALA A 84 -14.12 16.63 -4.77
N ALA A 85 -13.43 15.82 -5.57
CA ALA A 85 -13.61 14.37 -5.60
C ALA A 85 -13.05 13.72 -4.33
N PHE A 86 -11.84 14.13 -3.92
CA PHE A 86 -11.22 13.67 -2.69
C PHE A 86 -12.06 14.00 -1.46
N GLU A 87 -12.44 15.27 -1.29
CA GLU A 87 -13.25 15.73 -0.15
C GLU A 87 -14.59 14.99 -0.07
N ARG A 88 -15.22 14.76 -1.21
CA ARG A 88 -16.49 14.02 -1.26
C ARG A 88 -16.33 12.56 -0.84
N ILE A 89 -15.27 11.87 -1.27
CA ILE A 89 -15.01 10.47 -0.89
C ILE A 89 -14.60 10.39 0.57
N ALA A 90 -13.72 11.27 1.03
CA ALA A 90 -13.31 11.37 2.43
C ALA A 90 -14.53 11.59 3.34
N ALA A 91 -15.43 12.49 2.96
CA ALA A 91 -16.66 12.73 3.70
C ALA A 91 -17.56 11.48 3.79
N LEU A 92 -17.63 10.66 2.72
CA LEU A 92 -18.37 9.40 2.76
C LEU A 92 -17.73 8.40 3.76
N ILE A 93 -16.42 8.23 3.75
CA ILE A 93 -15.71 7.35 4.69
C ILE A 93 -15.92 7.84 6.13
N CYS A 94 -15.75 9.14 6.38
CA CYS A 94 -15.94 9.74 7.70
C CYS A 94 -17.40 9.64 8.20
N ALA A 95 -18.38 9.80 7.33
CA ALA A 95 -19.78 9.67 7.69
C ALA A 95 -20.15 8.25 8.12
N GLU A 96 -19.69 7.22 7.37
CA GLU A 96 -19.89 5.82 7.73
C GLU A 96 -19.15 5.48 9.04
N LEU A 97 -17.93 6.01 9.24
CA LEU A 97 -17.18 5.82 10.48
C LEU A 97 -17.89 6.47 11.68
N SER A 98 -18.42 7.68 11.53
CA SER A 98 -19.19 8.35 12.58
C SER A 98 -20.43 7.56 12.96
N ALA A 99 -21.19 7.09 11.97
CA ALA A 99 -22.36 6.25 12.19
C ALA A 99 -21.99 4.91 12.88
N ALA A 100 -20.85 4.33 12.51
CA ALA A 100 -20.33 3.12 13.17
C ALA A 100 -19.99 3.34 14.65
N LEU A 101 -19.41 4.49 14.99
CA LEU A 101 -19.07 4.89 16.35
C LEU A 101 -20.32 5.20 17.18
N GLU A 102 -21.34 5.84 16.60
CA GLU A 102 -22.65 6.07 17.24
C GLU A 102 -23.35 4.74 17.57
N ALA A 103 -23.20 3.74 16.70
CA ALA A 103 -23.75 2.39 16.93
C ALA A 103 -23.02 1.58 18.02
N GLY A 104 -21.83 2.02 18.44
CA GLY A 104 -21.04 1.42 19.52
C GLY A 104 -19.53 1.52 19.28
N PRO A 105 -18.72 1.13 20.28
CA PRO A 105 -17.27 1.26 20.20
C PRO A 105 -16.69 0.38 19.07
N LEU A 106 -15.62 0.87 18.45
CA LEU A 106 -14.78 0.13 17.50
C LEU A 106 -13.45 -0.25 18.18
N ASP A 107 -12.97 -1.45 17.90
CA ASP A 107 -11.68 -1.94 18.39
C ASP A 107 -10.54 -1.57 17.42
N GLY A 108 -10.86 -1.32 16.16
CA GLY A 108 -9.87 -0.91 15.18
C GLY A 108 -10.48 -0.50 13.84
N VAL A 109 -9.64 0.11 13.00
CA VAL A 109 -9.96 0.52 11.62
C VAL A 109 -8.90 -0.05 10.69
N TYR A 110 -9.31 -0.70 9.62
CA TYR A 110 -8.46 -1.09 8.49
C TYR A 110 -8.82 -0.28 7.26
N LEU A 111 -7.80 0.24 6.58
CA LEU A 111 -7.95 0.96 5.32
C LEU A 111 -7.13 0.32 4.21
N ASP A 112 -7.75 0.14 3.05
CA ASP A 112 -7.09 -0.23 1.81
C ASP A 112 -6.77 1.05 1.06
N LEU A 113 -5.48 1.42 1.01
CA LEU A 113 -5.02 2.69 0.47
C LEU A 113 -3.95 2.46 -0.60
N HIS A 114 -3.81 3.41 -1.52
CA HIS A 114 -2.64 3.42 -2.43
C HIS A 114 -1.47 4.19 -1.82
N GLY A 115 -1.71 5.33 -1.19
CA GLY A 115 -0.65 6.14 -0.62
C GLY A 115 -1.09 7.39 0.13
N ALA A 116 -2.36 7.54 0.45
CA ALA A 116 -2.87 8.62 1.29
C ALA A 116 -3.58 8.03 2.52
N ALA A 117 -3.19 8.45 3.72
CA ALA A 117 -3.80 8.02 4.97
C ALA A 117 -4.67 9.12 5.56
N LEU A 118 -5.80 8.72 6.11
CA LEU A 118 -6.71 9.57 6.89
C LEU A 118 -6.82 8.99 8.29
N ILE A 119 -6.73 9.82 9.33
CA ILE A 119 -6.65 9.34 10.68
C ILE A 119 -7.64 9.97 11.61
N VAL A 120 -8.11 9.16 12.55
CA VAL A 120 -9.10 9.55 13.53
C VAL A 120 -8.72 9.02 14.92
N GLY A 121 -7.96 9.78 15.67
CA GLY A 121 -7.92 9.71 17.13
C GLY A 121 -7.46 8.38 17.77
N ALA A 122 -8.00 8.03 18.93
CA ALA A 122 -7.52 6.98 19.84
C ALA A 122 -7.79 5.52 19.40
N ILE A 123 -8.37 5.28 18.25
CA ILE A 123 -8.68 3.94 17.74
C ILE A 123 -7.49 3.44 16.90
N PRO A 124 -7.02 2.18 17.11
CA PRO A 124 -5.96 1.61 16.29
C PRO A 124 -6.30 1.61 14.79
N VAL A 125 -5.37 2.08 13.97
CA VAL A 125 -5.52 2.15 12.50
C VAL A 125 -4.37 1.44 11.81
N THR A 126 -4.68 0.52 10.91
CA THR A 126 -3.69 -0.05 9.99
C THR A 126 -4.14 0.09 8.54
N ALA A 127 -3.18 0.14 7.61
CA ALA A 127 -3.50 0.17 6.19
C ALA A 127 -2.59 -0.74 5.38
N SER A 128 -3.15 -1.28 4.29
CA SER A 128 -2.38 -1.81 3.16
C SER A 128 -2.08 -0.69 2.17
N LEU A 129 -0.90 -0.76 1.54
CA LEU A 129 -0.42 0.21 0.57
C LEU A 129 0.07 -0.50 -0.69
N ASP A 130 0.05 0.22 -1.81
CA ASP A 130 0.86 -0.10 -2.96
C ASP A 130 2.35 0.23 -2.66
N PRO A 131 3.35 -0.54 -3.11
CA PRO A 131 4.75 -0.22 -2.88
C PRO A 131 5.23 1.03 -3.66
N HIS A 132 4.45 1.50 -4.64
CA HIS A 132 4.69 2.80 -5.29
C HIS A 132 4.13 3.98 -4.47
N ALA A 133 3.58 3.74 -3.29
CA ALA A 133 3.20 4.81 -2.37
C ALA A 133 4.41 5.70 -2.04
N ASN A 134 4.23 7.01 -2.11
CA ASN A 134 5.16 7.97 -1.55
C ASN A 134 4.89 8.07 -0.04
N LEU A 135 5.50 7.16 0.71
CA LEU A 135 5.31 7.05 2.15
C LEU A 135 5.88 8.27 2.87
N THR A 136 5.06 8.95 3.64
CA THR A 136 5.47 10.14 4.40
C THR A 136 5.58 9.86 5.90
N LEU A 137 6.37 10.68 6.60
CA LEU A 137 6.46 10.62 8.07
C LEU A 137 5.06 10.76 8.69
N GLN A 138 4.23 11.67 8.18
CA GLN A 138 2.87 11.87 8.68
C GLN A 138 2.04 10.59 8.58
N MET A 139 2.10 9.85 7.46
CA MET A 139 1.38 8.58 7.33
C MET A 139 1.80 7.56 8.40
N VAL A 140 3.11 7.53 8.73
CA VAL A 140 3.65 6.63 9.76
C VAL A 140 3.24 7.08 11.16
N GLU A 141 3.30 8.37 11.46
CA GLU A 141 2.90 8.92 12.76
C GLU A 141 1.43 8.66 13.04
N GLU A 142 0.62 8.84 12.05
CA GLU A 142 -0.83 8.81 12.14
C GLU A 142 -1.46 7.40 12.02
N SER A 143 -0.74 6.35 11.67
CA SER A 143 -1.21 4.97 11.63
C SER A 143 -0.51 4.11 12.67
N ASP A 144 -1.12 3.01 13.13
CA ASP A 144 -0.45 2.04 14.01
C ASP A 144 0.51 1.14 13.25
N ALA A 145 0.19 0.75 12.01
CA ALA A 145 1.09 0.07 11.10
C ALA A 145 0.62 0.16 9.64
N LEU A 146 1.57 0.11 8.71
CA LEU A 146 1.37 0.13 7.27
C LEU A 146 2.02 -1.12 6.65
N ALA A 147 1.33 -1.78 5.74
CA ALA A 147 1.80 -3.00 5.08
C ALA A 147 1.69 -2.87 3.55
N PRO A 148 2.76 -2.45 2.85
CA PRO A 148 2.76 -2.38 1.40
C PRO A 148 2.81 -3.78 0.77
N TYR A 149 2.38 -3.90 -0.50
CA TYR A 149 2.65 -5.11 -1.29
C TYR A 149 4.15 -5.34 -1.35
N LEU A 150 4.56 -6.60 -1.50
CA LEU A 150 5.97 -7.00 -1.54
C LEU A 150 6.42 -7.35 -2.95
N THR A 151 5.53 -7.28 -3.93
CA THR A 151 5.81 -7.65 -5.32
C THR A 151 5.48 -6.54 -6.31
N TYR A 152 6.34 -6.41 -7.30
CA TYR A 152 6.07 -5.67 -8.52
C TYR A 152 6.63 -6.48 -9.69
N PRO A 153 5.75 -6.92 -10.64
CA PRO A 153 4.28 -6.75 -10.75
C PRO A 153 3.51 -7.28 -9.54
N HIS A 154 2.36 -6.65 -9.24
CA HIS A 154 1.56 -6.94 -8.06
C HIS A 154 0.81 -8.27 -8.16
N VAL A 155 1.23 -9.26 -7.36
CA VAL A 155 0.58 -10.57 -7.26
C VAL A 155 0.19 -10.92 -5.84
N ASP A 156 0.60 -10.12 -4.84
CA ASP A 156 0.41 -10.36 -3.40
C ASP A 156 -0.50 -9.33 -2.70
N MET A 157 -1.34 -8.62 -3.44
CA MET A 157 -2.22 -7.58 -2.89
C MET A 157 -3.08 -8.11 -1.73
N LYS A 158 -3.71 -9.28 -1.89
CA LYS A 158 -4.49 -9.92 -0.81
C LYS A 158 -3.64 -10.25 0.41
N ASP A 159 -2.41 -10.68 0.21
CA ASP A 159 -1.48 -11.00 1.31
C ASP A 159 -1.09 -9.74 2.09
N ALA A 160 -0.93 -8.61 1.42
CA ALA A 160 -0.67 -7.33 2.07
C ALA A 160 -1.86 -6.89 2.94
N GLY A 161 -3.08 -6.97 2.44
CA GLY A 161 -4.28 -6.73 3.24
C GLY A 161 -4.40 -7.68 4.43
N ALA A 162 -4.09 -8.95 4.22
CA ALA A 162 -4.05 -9.93 5.29
C ALA A 162 -2.97 -9.61 6.34
N ARG A 163 -1.79 -9.12 5.93
CA ARG A 163 -0.74 -8.66 6.87
C ARG A 163 -1.20 -7.44 7.66
N ALA A 164 -1.74 -6.42 6.99
CA ALA A 164 -2.25 -5.22 7.66
C ALA A 164 -3.33 -5.55 8.69
N MET A 165 -4.24 -6.46 8.37
CA MET A 165 -5.27 -6.90 9.32
C MET A 165 -4.67 -7.68 10.50
N ARG A 166 -3.68 -8.56 10.28
CA ARG A 166 -3.00 -9.25 11.40
C ARG A 166 -2.28 -8.26 12.32
N LEU A 167 -1.64 -7.23 11.76
CA LEU A 167 -1.02 -6.15 12.54
C LEU A 167 -2.06 -5.40 13.38
N LEU A 168 -3.25 -5.14 12.83
CA LEU A 168 -4.35 -4.52 13.57
C LEU A 168 -4.80 -5.40 14.75
N LEU A 169 -5.04 -6.68 14.49
CA LEU A 169 -5.46 -7.63 15.54
C LEU A 169 -4.39 -7.79 16.62
N ASP A 170 -3.11 -7.85 16.24
CA ASP A 170 -1.99 -7.89 17.20
C ASP A 170 -1.93 -6.59 18.02
N ARG A 171 -2.06 -5.43 17.37
CA ARG A 171 -2.10 -4.13 18.02
C ARG A 171 -3.24 -4.04 19.06
N VAL A 172 -4.42 -4.52 18.71
CA VAL A 172 -5.58 -4.57 19.62
C VAL A 172 -5.32 -5.52 20.78
N ALA A 173 -4.82 -6.72 20.52
CA ALA A 173 -4.52 -7.71 21.55
C ALA A 173 -3.42 -7.25 22.53
N ARG A 174 -2.41 -6.56 22.05
CA ARG A 174 -1.31 -5.99 22.86
C ARG A 174 -1.77 -4.82 23.75
N GLY A 175 -2.78 -4.09 23.33
CA GLY A 175 -3.26 -2.90 24.05
C GLY A 175 -2.31 -1.69 24.00
N VAL A 176 -1.12 -1.83 23.39
CA VAL A 176 -0.10 -0.77 23.28
C VAL A 176 0.37 -0.61 21.82
N PRO A 177 0.70 0.61 21.37
CA PRO A 177 1.22 0.85 20.03
C PRO A 177 2.54 0.09 19.77
N PHE A 178 2.82 -0.16 18.51
CA PHE A 178 4.18 -0.49 18.06
C PHE A 178 5.10 0.71 18.24
N ALA A 179 6.36 0.45 18.56
CA ALA A 179 7.43 1.41 18.31
C ALA A 179 7.62 1.55 16.79
N LYS A 180 7.90 2.75 16.31
CA LYS A 180 7.95 3.08 14.89
C LYS A 180 9.29 3.70 14.53
N ALA A 181 9.83 3.36 13.39
CA ALA A 181 10.96 4.04 12.79
C ALA A 181 10.66 4.37 11.33
N PHE A 182 10.91 5.59 10.91
CA PHE A 182 10.77 6.05 9.53
C PHE A 182 12.13 6.45 8.97
N ARG A 183 12.40 6.09 7.71
CA ARG A 183 13.59 6.53 6.98
C ARG A 183 13.23 6.88 5.54
N GLN A 184 13.76 8.00 5.05
CA GLN A 184 13.63 8.45 3.66
C GLN A 184 14.85 8.01 2.88
N GLY A 185 14.65 7.46 1.68
CA GLY A 185 15.73 7.19 0.72
C GLY A 185 16.32 8.49 0.15
N ALA A 186 17.60 8.46 -0.17
CA ALA A 186 18.32 9.65 -0.65
C ALA A 186 18.31 9.79 -2.19
N PHE A 187 17.77 8.83 -2.92
CA PHE A 187 17.73 8.82 -4.38
C PHE A 187 16.43 8.22 -4.91
N TRP A 188 16.09 8.54 -6.15
CA TRP A 188 14.95 7.97 -6.85
C TRP A 188 15.30 6.64 -7.50
N ILE A 189 14.40 5.69 -7.41
CA ILE A 189 14.51 4.40 -8.10
C ILE A 189 13.65 4.48 -9.37
N PRO A 190 14.25 4.32 -10.58
CA PRO A 190 13.48 4.26 -11.82
C PRO A 190 12.42 3.15 -11.75
N ILE A 191 11.22 3.40 -12.24
CA ILE A 191 10.13 2.42 -12.18
C ILE A 191 10.48 1.09 -12.85
N THR A 192 11.28 1.12 -13.90
CA THR A 192 11.81 -0.06 -14.59
C THR A 192 12.79 -0.89 -13.77
N SER A 193 13.39 -0.30 -12.72
CA SER A 193 14.29 -0.99 -11.79
C SER A 193 13.59 -1.41 -10.48
N GLN A 194 12.28 -1.23 -10.39
CA GLN A 194 11.49 -1.58 -9.21
C GLN A 194 10.93 -3.02 -9.25
N CYS A 195 11.15 -3.76 -10.34
CA CYS A 195 10.69 -5.14 -10.48
C CYS A 195 11.32 -6.05 -9.40
N THR A 196 10.47 -6.63 -8.56
CA THR A 196 10.92 -7.47 -7.43
C THR A 196 11.32 -8.90 -7.83
N LEU A 197 11.16 -9.26 -9.11
CA LEU A 197 11.53 -10.57 -9.66
C LEU A 197 12.98 -10.62 -10.14
N VAL A 198 13.63 -9.48 -10.29
CA VAL A 198 15.00 -9.35 -10.79
C VAL A 198 15.82 -8.41 -9.92
N ASP A 199 17.15 -8.59 -9.95
CA ASP A 199 18.07 -7.67 -9.26
C ASP A 199 18.06 -6.28 -9.95
N PRO A 200 18.31 -5.21 -9.17
CA PRO A 200 18.74 -5.22 -7.76
C PRO A 200 17.59 -5.37 -6.73
N MET A 201 16.33 -5.18 -7.13
CA MET A 201 15.20 -5.17 -6.20
C MET A 201 14.95 -6.55 -5.57
N ALA A 202 15.12 -7.65 -6.31
CA ALA A 202 14.97 -9.00 -5.76
C ALA A 202 15.91 -9.25 -4.58
N ALA A 203 17.16 -8.79 -4.66
CA ALA A 203 18.11 -8.89 -3.57
C ALA A 203 17.72 -7.99 -2.37
N VAL A 204 17.23 -6.78 -2.61
CA VAL A 204 16.71 -5.90 -1.55
C VAL A 204 15.53 -6.55 -0.82
N MET A 205 14.59 -7.15 -1.54
CA MET A 205 13.44 -7.83 -0.93
C MET A 205 13.83 -9.09 -0.15
N THR A 206 14.84 -9.81 -0.61
CA THR A 206 15.42 -10.95 0.11
C THR A 206 16.04 -10.49 1.43
N GLU A 207 16.86 -9.44 1.40
CA GLU A 207 17.49 -8.90 2.60
C GLU A 207 16.45 -8.27 3.55
N ARG A 208 15.40 -7.60 3.03
CA ARG A 208 14.27 -7.13 3.84
C ARG A 208 13.67 -8.28 4.68
N ALA A 209 13.44 -9.44 4.06
CA ALA A 209 12.90 -10.60 4.77
C ALA A 209 13.86 -11.11 5.85
N ALA A 210 15.16 -11.15 5.55
CA ALA A 210 16.20 -11.53 6.51
C ALA A 210 16.30 -10.52 7.68
N ILE A 211 16.22 -9.23 7.40
CA ILE A 211 16.20 -8.17 8.42
C ILE A 211 15.00 -8.36 9.35
N LEU A 212 13.80 -8.55 8.79
CA LEU A 212 12.59 -8.76 9.56
C LEU A 212 12.75 -9.95 10.51
N ALA A 213 13.28 -11.07 10.01
CA ALA A 213 13.49 -12.28 10.81
C ALA A 213 14.51 -12.08 11.96
N ARG A 214 15.63 -11.37 11.72
CA ARG A 214 16.70 -11.20 12.73
C ARG A 214 16.40 -10.10 13.76
N THR A 215 15.61 -9.08 13.40
CA THR A 215 15.25 -7.98 14.32
C THR A 215 14.00 -8.27 15.15
N GLY A 216 13.17 -9.22 14.70
CA GLY A 216 11.89 -9.50 15.34
C GLY A 216 10.87 -8.38 15.19
N ALA A 217 11.07 -7.44 14.25
CA ALA A 217 10.08 -6.42 13.95
C ALA A 217 8.78 -7.07 13.42
N ALA A 218 7.65 -6.49 13.74
CA ALA A 218 6.35 -6.99 13.31
C ALA A 218 6.10 -6.74 11.82
N GLU A 219 6.58 -5.59 11.32
CA GLU A 219 6.54 -5.26 9.88
C GLU A 219 7.72 -4.34 9.54
N LEU A 220 8.19 -4.45 8.31
CA LEU A 220 9.19 -3.59 7.69
C LEU A 220 8.66 -3.15 6.33
N ALA A 221 7.88 -2.09 6.34
CA ALA A 221 7.27 -1.51 5.14
C ALA A 221 8.34 -0.86 4.27
N TRP A 222 8.43 -1.27 3.00
CA TRP A 222 9.32 -0.67 2.01
C TRP A 222 8.49 -0.18 0.83
N CYS A 223 8.41 1.14 0.65
CA CYS A 223 7.74 1.79 -0.46
C CYS A 223 8.80 2.37 -1.40
N PHE A 224 8.82 1.87 -2.64
CA PHE A 224 9.80 2.29 -3.66
C PHE A 224 9.50 3.69 -4.20
N ALA A 225 8.30 4.19 -3.92
CA ALA A 225 7.69 5.39 -4.42
C ALA A 225 7.35 5.37 -5.92
N PHE A 226 6.46 6.26 -6.31
CA PHE A 226 6.12 6.51 -7.70
C PHE A 226 6.94 7.70 -8.22
N PRO A 227 7.91 7.48 -9.12
CA PRO A 227 8.87 8.52 -9.51
C PRO A 227 8.27 9.67 -10.33
N TYR A 228 7.01 9.55 -10.72
CA TYR A 228 6.28 10.61 -11.44
C TYR A 228 5.37 11.44 -10.53
N ALA A 229 5.56 11.36 -9.22
CA ALA A 229 4.97 12.27 -8.23
C ALA A 229 5.92 13.45 -8.00
N ASP A 230 5.36 14.65 -7.81
CA ASP A 230 6.10 15.88 -7.59
C ASP A 230 5.44 16.70 -6.46
N PHE A 231 5.84 16.37 -5.23
CA PHE A 231 5.43 17.11 -4.03
C PHE A 231 6.52 17.01 -2.95
N PRO A 232 6.57 17.94 -1.97
CA PRO A 232 7.54 17.89 -0.88
C PRO A 232 7.42 16.59 -0.07
N GLY A 233 8.53 15.85 0.09
CA GLY A 233 8.58 14.58 0.83
C GLY A 233 8.22 13.35 0.00
N CYS A 234 7.97 13.47 -1.32
CA CYS A 234 7.89 12.30 -2.19
C CYS A 234 9.25 11.62 -2.35
N GLY A 235 9.24 10.33 -2.63
CA GLY A 235 10.44 9.50 -2.82
C GLY A 235 10.39 8.17 -2.08
N PRO A 236 11.35 7.27 -2.34
CA PRO A 236 11.43 6.00 -1.65
C PRO A 236 11.55 6.19 -0.14
N ALA A 237 10.76 5.44 0.62
CA ALA A 237 10.78 5.52 2.07
C ALA A 237 10.38 4.19 2.71
N LEU A 238 10.80 4.00 3.95
CA LEU A 238 10.48 2.80 4.70
C LEU A 238 10.03 3.13 6.12
N ALA A 239 9.22 2.22 6.67
CA ALA A 239 8.82 2.26 8.07
C ALA A 239 8.95 0.88 8.70
N ALA A 240 9.49 0.83 9.91
CA ALA A 240 9.54 -0.38 10.71
C ALA A 240 8.62 -0.26 11.92
N TYR A 241 7.94 -1.36 12.25
CA TYR A 241 7.02 -1.47 13.38
C TYR A 241 7.47 -2.62 14.26
N ALA A 242 7.75 -2.36 15.54
CA ALA A 242 8.30 -3.37 16.44
C ALA A 242 7.77 -3.25 17.87
N GLY A 243 8.12 -4.22 18.71
CA GLY A 243 7.80 -4.19 20.14
C GLY A 243 8.64 -3.20 20.93
N THR A 244 9.83 -2.83 20.45
CA THR A 244 10.74 -1.86 21.06
C THR A 244 11.29 -0.88 20.02
N GLN A 245 11.72 0.30 20.46
CA GLN A 245 12.29 1.29 19.57
C GLN A 245 13.61 0.82 18.96
N GLU A 246 14.45 0.12 19.73
CA GLU A 246 15.73 -0.42 19.27
C GLU A 246 15.53 -1.40 18.11
N ALA A 247 14.50 -2.26 18.18
CA ALA A 247 14.19 -3.22 17.11
C ALA A 247 13.65 -2.52 15.86
N ALA A 248 12.82 -1.47 16.03
CA ALA A 248 12.32 -0.67 14.91
C ALA A 248 13.46 0.08 14.21
N ASP A 249 14.30 0.77 14.97
CA ASP A 249 15.44 1.52 14.42
C ASP A 249 16.43 0.57 13.73
N ALA A 250 16.78 -0.56 14.37
CA ALA A 250 17.70 -1.52 13.79
C ALA A 250 17.18 -2.11 12.45
N ALA A 251 15.87 -2.38 12.36
CA ALA A 251 15.26 -2.86 11.12
C ALA A 251 15.29 -1.78 10.03
N ALA A 252 14.91 -0.56 10.37
CA ALA A 252 14.87 0.56 9.45
C ALA A 252 16.27 0.92 8.92
N ASP A 253 17.25 1.05 9.81
CA ASP A 253 18.62 1.41 9.45
C ASP A 253 19.29 0.34 8.59
N ALA A 254 19.06 -0.94 8.91
CA ALA A 254 19.61 -2.05 8.13
C ALA A 254 19.06 -2.08 6.70
N LEU A 255 17.75 -1.86 6.50
CA LEU A 255 17.17 -1.84 5.16
C LEU A 255 17.61 -0.60 4.39
N LEU A 256 17.64 0.57 5.02
CA LEU A 256 18.13 1.80 4.38
C LEU A 256 19.57 1.62 3.89
N ALA A 257 20.45 1.07 4.73
CA ALA A 257 21.84 0.80 4.38
C ALA A 257 21.93 -0.19 3.19
N THR A 258 21.10 -1.24 3.17
CA THR A 258 21.01 -2.18 2.04
C THR A 258 20.64 -1.47 0.75
N VAL A 259 19.61 -0.62 0.77
CA VAL A 259 19.14 0.14 -0.40
C VAL A 259 20.23 1.11 -0.87
N HIS A 260 20.82 1.89 0.03
CA HIS A 260 21.86 2.88 -0.31
C HIS A 260 23.13 2.23 -0.88
N SER A 261 23.51 1.05 -0.37
CA SER A 261 24.69 0.32 -0.89
C SER A 261 24.51 -0.15 -2.35
N ARG A 262 23.28 -0.12 -2.86
CA ARG A 262 22.93 -0.57 -4.21
C ARG A 262 22.48 0.56 -5.14
N GLU A 263 22.66 1.82 -4.74
CA GLU A 263 22.23 2.98 -5.56
C GLU A 263 22.74 2.87 -7.00
N GLY A 264 24.01 2.50 -7.20
CA GLY A 264 24.60 2.34 -8.52
C GLY A 264 24.06 1.17 -9.34
N ASP A 265 23.36 0.21 -8.71
CA ASP A 265 22.77 -0.94 -9.40
C ASP A 265 21.39 -0.61 -9.99
N PHE A 266 20.68 0.41 -9.46
CA PHE A 266 19.38 0.87 -9.95
C PHE A 266 19.53 1.74 -11.20
N GLN A 267 19.98 1.12 -12.28
CA GLN A 267 20.18 1.81 -13.56
C GLN A 267 19.05 1.51 -14.54
N LEU A 268 18.77 2.51 -15.38
CA LEU A 268 17.81 2.37 -16.46
C LEU A 268 18.55 1.85 -17.69
N ASP A 269 18.41 0.57 -17.99
CA ASP A 269 18.93 -0.02 -19.23
C ASP A 269 17.87 0.10 -20.34
N VAL A 270 17.95 1.19 -21.09
CA VAL A 270 16.97 1.51 -22.14
C VAL A 270 17.54 1.18 -23.52
N VAL A 271 16.88 0.25 -24.20
CA VAL A 271 17.17 -0.08 -25.60
C VAL A 271 16.34 0.82 -26.51
N PRO A 272 16.95 1.47 -27.52
CA PRO A 272 16.21 2.24 -28.51
C PRO A 272 15.12 1.41 -29.20
N ALA A 273 13.93 1.98 -29.41
CA ALA A 273 12.76 1.25 -29.90
C ALA A 273 13.01 0.45 -31.18
N ALA A 274 13.76 1.01 -32.14
CA ALA A 274 14.10 0.32 -33.38
C ALA A 274 14.97 -0.94 -33.15
N GLU A 275 15.90 -0.88 -32.19
CA GLU A 275 16.76 -2.00 -31.82
C GLU A 275 15.96 -3.06 -31.05
N ALA A 276 15.06 -2.67 -30.15
CA ALA A 276 14.18 -3.56 -29.41
C ALA A 276 13.27 -4.33 -30.40
N VAL A 277 12.63 -3.66 -31.35
CA VAL A 277 11.82 -4.30 -32.39
C VAL A 277 12.65 -5.26 -33.25
N ALA A 278 13.85 -4.87 -33.65
CA ALA A 278 14.73 -5.73 -34.42
C ALA A 278 15.17 -6.97 -33.64
N ALA A 279 15.42 -6.83 -32.32
CA ALA A 279 15.70 -7.94 -31.42
C ALA A 279 14.51 -8.88 -31.32
N ALA A 280 13.31 -8.35 -31.07
CA ALA A 280 12.07 -9.11 -30.96
C ALA A 280 11.80 -9.95 -32.26
N ILE A 281 12.01 -9.35 -33.42
CA ILE A 281 11.86 -10.06 -34.73
C ILE A 281 12.87 -11.20 -34.83
N ARG A 282 14.12 -11.00 -34.40
CA ARG A 282 15.16 -12.06 -34.48
C ARG A 282 14.87 -13.21 -33.50
N GLU A 283 14.31 -12.90 -32.33
CA GLU A 283 14.02 -13.85 -31.28
C GLU A 283 12.65 -14.51 -31.40
N ALA A 284 11.80 -13.95 -32.30
CA ALA A 284 10.47 -14.52 -32.55
C ALA A 284 10.59 -15.95 -33.07
N GLY A 285 9.95 -16.88 -32.37
CA GLY A 285 10.00 -18.31 -32.68
C GLY A 285 8.64 -18.97 -32.44
N PRO A 286 8.50 -20.27 -32.70
CA PRO A 286 7.23 -20.99 -32.51
C PRO A 286 6.76 -21.11 -31.06
N GLY A 287 7.55 -20.61 -30.12
CA GLY A 287 7.25 -20.69 -28.66
C GLY A 287 6.35 -19.58 -28.08
N GLY A 288 5.93 -18.61 -28.88
CA GLY A 288 5.07 -17.52 -28.44
C GLY A 288 5.57 -16.11 -28.84
N PRO A 289 4.82 -15.05 -28.52
CA PRO A 289 5.23 -13.68 -28.80
C PRO A 289 6.39 -13.25 -27.91
N THR A 290 7.30 -12.45 -28.48
CA THR A 290 8.30 -11.70 -27.72
C THR A 290 7.66 -10.38 -27.26
N VAL A 291 7.76 -10.08 -25.97
CA VAL A 291 7.30 -8.82 -25.38
C VAL A 291 8.49 -7.89 -25.20
N ILE A 292 8.37 -6.64 -25.62
CA ILE A 292 9.36 -5.57 -25.51
C ILE A 292 8.78 -4.37 -24.74
#